data_964b6147ccfee49034da5ffa5c89b8a4
#
_entry.id   964b6147ccfee49034da5ffa5c89b8a4
#
_cell.length_a   1.000
_cell.length_b   1.000
_cell.length_c   1.000
_cell.angle_alpha   90.00
_cell.angle_beta   90.00
_cell.angle_gamma   90.00
#
_symmetry.space_group_name_H-M   'P 1'
#
loop_
_entity.id
_entity.type
_entity.pdbx_description
1 polymer ?
#
loop_
_entity_poly.entity_id
_entity_poly.type
_entity_poly.pdbx_seq_one_letter_code
_entity_poly.pdbx_strand_id
1 'polypeptide(L)'
;MKKRMLFFVSLLILGGWILPVSSYPQAGGSSVADMKKTAPKVYIDCEDCDQDYIRTEIPFVNYVRDRKEADVHVLITTQDTGSGGTEYTMAFIGQGGFANINSTLIYASSKTDTEEEVRRGYVAVLKMGLMPYAARTPIRDLISVEFKEKVKPTDVVDPWKFWVFSLSVGGELERESQTKSQAVDFSLSANKITPDIKIRLGLLARYERDEFKYEEEGISETITSHSDAVDFAGLFVKSLGEHWSAGIYLGVSSSTFSNLRYKINPAPAVEFDLFPYSESTRRQLRFLYKVGYDFVKYREMTIYDKTKESLLSQSLSATLEIKEPWGTLSSSLEGSHYFRDFNYNRLAFFTELSFRIFKGLDFNVDGMYERVRDQLSLPASGASREEILLQRRELRTDYNLHLSVNLSYTFGSIFSNVVNPRFGNLGILGHHWD
;
A
#
# COMPACT_ATOMS: atom_id res chain seq x y z
N MET A 1 -18.58 -81.90 6.81
CA MET A 1 -18.86 -82.52 8.12
C MET A 1 -19.27 -81.41 9.07
N LYS A 2 -20.56 -81.44 9.43
CA LYS A 2 -21.18 -81.54 10.82
C LYS A 2 -20.62 -80.45 11.76
N LYS A 3 -21.39 -79.60 12.47
CA LYS A 3 -22.67 -79.80 13.15
C LYS A 3 -23.38 -78.48 13.45
N ARG A 4 -24.68 -78.49 13.34
CA ARG A 4 -25.69 -77.56 13.89
C ARG A 4 -25.64 -77.66 15.43
N MET A 5 -25.92 -76.53 16.12
CA MET A 5 -26.58 -76.60 17.43
C MET A 5 -27.50 -75.41 17.62
N LEU A 6 -28.79 -75.69 17.57
CA LEU A 6 -29.89 -74.90 18.11
C LEU A 6 -29.80 -74.81 19.61
N PHE A 7 -30.11 -73.65 20.22
CA PHE A 7 -30.72 -73.68 21.60
C PHE A 7 -31.84 -72.63 21.66
N PHE A 8 -32.96 -73.14 22.06
CA PHE A 8 -34.23 -72.49 22.38
C PHE A 8 -34.12 -71.79 23.75
N VAL A 9 -35.19 -71.01 24.09
CA VAL A 9 -35.71 -70.62 25.41
C VAL A 9 -35.57 -69.11 25.66
N SER A 10 -36.48 -68.36 26.12
CA SER A 10 -37.87 -68.45 26.58
C SER A 10 -38.43 -67.06 26.70
N LEU A 11 -39.66 -66.94 26.35
CA LEU A 11 -40.53 -65.77 26.52
C LEU A 11 -40.82 -65.54 28.01
N LEU A 12 -40.51 -64.38 28.56
CA LEU A 12 -41.06 -63.88 29.81
C LEU A 12 -41.69 -62.50 29.58
N ILE A 13 -43.01 -62.54 29.53
CA ILE A 13 -43.89 -61.36 29.51
C ILE A 13 -43.94 -60.87 30.97
N LEU A 14 -43.37 -59.63 31.17
CA LEU A 14 -43.64 -58.83 32.38
C LEU A 14 -44.29 -57.54 31.92
N GLY A 15 -45.59 -57.46 32.22
CA GLY A 15 -46.37 -56.20 32.01
C GLY A 15 -45.84 -55.08 32.89
N GLY A 16 -45.22 -54.13 32.31
CA GLY A 16 -44.81 -52.90 32.98
C GLY A 16 -45.70 -51.72 32.54
N TRP A 17 -46.28 -51.10 33.52
CA TRP A 17 -47.16 -49.95 33.46
C TRP A 17 -46.45 -48.83 32.70
N ILE A 18 -47.01 -48.39 31.57
CA ILE A 18 -46.60 -47.16 30.83
C ILE A 18 -47.19 -45.96 31.54
N LEU A 19 -46.40 -45.29 32.36
CA LEU A 19 -46.70 -43.96 32.83
C LEU A 19 -46.46 -42.99 31.66
N PRO A 20 -47.33 -42.00 31.39
CA PRO A 20 -47.11 -41.01 30.40
C PRO A 20 -45.92 -40.15 30.84
N VAL A 21 -44.79 -40.22 30.14
CA VAL A 21 -43.70 -39.26 30.26
C VAL A 21 -44.22 -37.92 29.75
N SER A 22 -44.51 -36.99 30.69
CA SER A 22 -44.74 -35.61 30.38
C SER A 22 -43.51 -35.07 29.65
N SER A 23 -43.61 -34.87 28.33
CA SER A 23 -42.64 -34.15 27.59
C SER A 23 -42.68 -32.69 28.05
N TYR A 24 -41.72 -32.29 28.91
CA TYR A 24 -41.43 -30.89 29.10
C TYR A 24 -41.04 -30.30 27.77
N PRO A 25 -41.62 -29.17 27.34
CA PRO A 25 -41.15 -28.50 26.15
C PRO A 25 -39.70 -28.09 26.41
N GLN A 26 -38.76 -28.73 25.70
CA GLN A 26 -37.41 -28.27 25.62
C GLN A 26 -37.48 -26.82 25.10
N ALA A 27 -37.12 -25.86 25.93
CA ALA A 27 -36.96 -24.48 25.53
C ALA A 27 -36.04 -24.52 24.31
N GLY A 28 -36.56 -24.11 23.15
CA GLY A 28 -35.86 -24.17 21.89
C GLY A 28 -34.65 -23.24 21.94
N GLY A 29 -33.50 -23.78 22.31
CA GLY A 29 -32.23 -23.13 22.12
C GLY A 29 -32.05 -22.96 20.62
N SER A 30 -31.88 -21.72 20.16
CA SER A 30 -31.53 -21.45 18.76
C SER A 30 -30.29 -22.25 18.38
N SER A 31 -30.38 -23.00 17.28
CA SER A 31 -29.22 -23.76 16.81
C SER A 31 -28.02 -22.83 16.52
N VAL A 32 -26.78 -23.32 16.65
CA VAL A 32 -25.58 -22.55 16.29
C VAL A 32 -25.69 -22.01 14.88
N ALA A 33 -26.34 -22.73 13.96
CA ALA A 33 -26.60 -22.29 12.60
C ALA A 33 -27.55 -21.08 12.54
N ASP A 34 -28.56 -21.03 13.41
CA ASP A 34 -29.50 -19.89 13.46
C ASP A 34 -28.84 -18.67 14.12
N MET A 35 -28.00 -18.85 15.12
CA MET A 35 -27.19 -17.78 15.70
C MET A 35 -26.24 -17.16 14.66
N LYS A 36 -25.59 -17.98 13.82
CA LYS A 36 -24.74 -17.50 12.73
C LYS A 36 -25.51 -16.66 11.69
N LYS A 37 -26.75 -17.02 11.38
CA LYS A 37 -27.59 -16.21 10.44
C LYS A 37 -27.85 -14.79 10.94
N THR A 38 -27.89 -14.60 12.25
CA THR A 38 -28.14 -13.32 12.89
C THR A 38 -26.85 -12.56 13.27
N ALA A 39 -25.69 -13.14 12.99
CA ALA A 39 -24.41 -12.45 13.19
C ALA A 39 -24.30 -11.18 12.33
N PRO A 40 -23.61 -10.12 12.80
CA PRO A 40 -23.48 -8.87 12.06
C PRO A 40 -22.90 -9.10 10.66
N LYS A 41 -23.47 -8.44 9.67
CA LYS A 41 -22.90 -8.40 8.32
C LYS A 41 -21.82 -7.33 8.27
N VAL A 42 -20.61 -7.73 7.91
CA VAL A 42 -19.43 -6.85 7.92
C VAL A 42 -18.88 -6.70 6.51
N TYR A 43 -18.62 -5.47 6.11
CA TYR A 43 -17.85 -5.14 4.94
C TYR A 43 -16.47 -4.62 5.37
N ILE A 44 -15.40 -5.31 4.97
CA ILE A 44 -14.02 -4.88 5.22
C ILE A 44 -13.52 -4.12 3.98
N ASP A 45 -13.27 -2.84 4.17
CA ASP A 45 -12.72 -1.93 3.18
C ASP A 45 -11.24 -1.72 3.45
N CYS A 46 -10.42 -2.56 2.84
CA CYS A 46 -8.97 -2.56 3.00
C CYS A 46 -8.33 -3.01 1.69
N GLU A 47 -7.39 -2.23 1.18
CA GLU A 47 -6.67 -2.49 -0.06
C GLU A 47 -5.58 -3.55 0.15
N ASP A 48 -4.79 -3.41 1.22
CA ASP A 48 -3.59 -4.21 1.49
C ASP A 48 -3.79 -5.29 2.57
N CYS A 49 -5.03 -5.72 2.86
CA CYS A 49 -5.29 -6.71 3.89
C CYS A 49 -5.48 -8.13 3.30
N ASP A 50 -4.94 -9.13 3.99
CA ASP A 50 -5.24 -10.55 3.73
C ASP A 50 -6.68 -10.87 4.09
N GLN A 51 -7.59 -10.70 3.13
CA GLN A 51 -9.03 -10.90 3.30
C GLN A 51 -9.36 -12.35 3.69
N ASP A 52 -8.62 -13.33 3.20
CA ASP A 52 -8.86 -14.73 3.46
C ASP A 52 -8.43 -15.10 4.89
N TYR A 53 -7.33 -14.53 5.35
CA TYR A 53 -6.90 -14.65 6.74
C TYR A 53 -7.92 -14.00 7.70
N ILE A 54 -8.41 -12.79 7.39
CA ILE A 54 -9.44 -12.12 8.18
C ILE A 54 -10.69 -13.01 8.32
N ARG A 55 -11.19 -13.56 7.20
CA ARG A 55 -12.38 -14.42 7.20
C ARG A 55 -12.19 -15.70 7.99
N THR A 56 -11.00 -16.27 7.95
CA THR A 56 -10.65 -17.48 8.68
C THR A 56 -10.58 -17.21 10.17
N GLU A 57 -9.93 -16.11 10.56
CA GLU A 57 -9.66 -15.76 11.94
C GLU A 57 -10.84 -15.11 12.69
N ILE A 58 -11.80 -14.52 11.96
CA ILE A 58 -12.97 -13.86 12.53
C ILE A 58 -14.26 -14.53 12.06
N PRO A 59 -14.58 -15.76 12.50
CA PRO A 59 -15.71 -16.53 12.01
C PRO A 59 -17.06 -16.15 12.64
N PHE A 60 -17.09 -15.19 13.57
CA PHE A 60 -18.29 -14.81 14.33
C PHE A 60 -19.11 -13.68 13.68
N VAL A 61 -18.76 -13.27 12.45
CA VAL A 61 -19.49 -12.29 11.63
C VAL A 61 -19.82 -12.88 10.26
N ASN A 62 -20.71 -12.23 9.53
CA ASN A 62 -21.00 -12.56 8.13
C ASN A 62 -20.36 -11.51 7.22
N TYR A 63 -19.45 -11.93 6.36
CA TYR A 63 -18.83 -11.01 5.41
C TYR A 63 -19.71 -10.79 4.21
N VAL A 64 -19.89 -9.51 3.85
CA VAL A 64 -20.61 -9.10 2.65
C VAL A 64 -19.66 -8.39 1.69
N ARG A 65 -19.97 -8.48 0.41
CA ARG A 65 -19.17 -7.91 -0.67
C ARG A 65 -19.46 -6.43 -0.91
N ASP A 66 -20.59 -5.95 -0.47
CA ASP A 66 -21.01 -4.57 -0.69
C ASP A 66 -21.31 -3.87 0.62
N ARG A 67 -20.76 -2.67 0.79
CA ARG A 67 -20.94 -1.85 1.99
C ARG A 67 -22.40 -1.51 2.32
N LYS A 68 -23.27 -1.41 1.28
CA LYS A 68 -24.69 -1.09 1.46
C LYS A 68 -25.51 -2.26 2.04
N GLU A 69 -24.94 -3.48 2.00
CA GLU A 69 -25.54 -4.67 2.59
C GLU A 69 -24.97 -4.96 4.00
N ALA A 70 -23.99 -4.16 4.43
CA ALA A 70 -23.34 -4.35 5.71
C ALA A 70 -24.12 -3.71 6.86
N ASP A 71 -24.07 -4.34 8.02
CA ASP A 71 -24.47 -3.76 9.30
C ASP A 71 -23.31 -2.96 9.91
N VAL A 72 -22.07 -3.31 9.53
CA VAL A 72 -20.83 -2.63 9.94
C VAL A 72 -19.90 -2.48 8.73
N HIS A 73 -19.53 -1.25 8.42
CA HIS A 73 -18.48 -0.96 7.44
C HIS A 73 -17.17 -0.70 8.22
N VAL A 74 -16.17 -1.52 7.99
CA VAL A 74 -14.82 -1.32 8.55
C VAL A 74 -13.94 -0.73 7.47
N LEU A 75 -13.67 0.57 7.57
CA LEU A 75 -12.74 1.27 6.69
C LEU A 75 -11.35 1.25 7.31
N ILE A 76 -10.40 0.62 6.63
CA ILE A 76 -9.01 0.52 7.05
C ILE A 76 -8.16 1.38 6.13
N THR A 77 -7.48 2.36 6.72
CA THR A 77 -6.52 3.20 6.01
C THR A 77 -5.13 2.96 6.57
N THR A 78 -4.13 3.00 5.70
CA THR A 78 -2.74 2.74 6.07
C THR A 78 -1.88 3.99 5.88
N GLN A 79 -0.85 4.12 6.70
CA GLN A 79 0.21 5.12 6.53
C GLN A 79 1.54 4.58 7.05
N ASP A 80 2.65 5.01 6.43
CA ASP A 80 3.97 4.64 6.90
C ASP A 80 4.28 5.26 8.27
N THR A 81 4.75 4.43 9.20
CA THR A 81 5.26 4.93 10.47
C THR A 81 6.68 5.47 10.32
N GLY A 82 7.08 6.32 11.24
CA GLY A 82 8.45 6.82 11.31
C GLY A 82 9.51 5.74 11.53
N SER A 83 9.10 4.62 12.07
CA SER A 83 9.95 3.45 12.29
C SER A 83 10.05 2.53 11.06
N GLY A 84 9.38 2.88 9.95
CA GLY A 84 9.39 2.11 8.70
C GLY A 84 8.44 0.92 8.70
N GLY A 85 7.54 0.81 9.69
CA GLY A 85 6.38 -0.08 9.66
C GLY A 85 5.15 0.64 9.08
N THR A 86 3.99 0.02 9.21
CA THR A 86 2.71 0.54 8.72
C THR A 86 1.74 0.72 9.87
N GLU A 87 1.10 1.87 9.96
CA GLU A 87 -0.02 2.13 10.85
C GLU A 87 -1.33 1.84 10.10
N TYR A 88 -2.18 1.04 10.70
CA TYR A 88 -3.51 0.69 10.23
C TYR A 88 -4.54 1.41 11.10
N THR A 89 -5.21 2.41 10.55
CA THR A 89 -6.33 3.10 11.21
C THR A 89 -7.63 2.44 10.77
N MET A 90 -8.33 1.81 11.71
CA MET A 90 -9.53 1.01 11.48
C MET A 90 -10.76 1.76 12.00
N ALA A 91 -11.55 2.35 11.11
CA ALA A 91 -12.81 3.01 11.45
C ALA A 91 -13.96 2.01 11.32
N PHE A 92 -14.59 1.69 12.44
CA PHE A 92 -15.78 0.85 12.51
C PHE A 92 -17.02 1.73 12.43
N ILE A 93 -17.75 1.66 11.34
CA ILE A 93 -18.90 2.51 11.03
C ILE A 93 -20.17 1.66 11.07
N GLY A 94 -20.98 1.80 12.10
CA GLY A 94 -22.25 1.10 12.23
C GLY A 94 -23.28 1.61 11.23
N GLN A 95 -24.10 0.70 10.70
CA GLN A 95 -25.18 1.00 9.76
C GLN A 95 -26.50 0.40 10.25
N GLY A 96 -27.62 0.90 9.73
CA GLY A 96 -28.93 0.39 10.11
C GLY A 96 -29.17 0.35 11.62
N GLY A 97 -29.37 -0.83 12.17
CA GLY A 97 -29.57 -1.05 13.62
C GLY A 97 -28.35 -0.70 14.49
N PHE A 98 -27.18 -0.55 13.91
CA PHE A 98 -25.92 -0.21 14.58
C PHE A 98 -25.43 1.22 14.31
N ALA A 99 -26.21 2.09 13.67
CA ALA A 99 -25.80 3.43 13.23
C ALA A 99 -25.20 4.32 14.34
N ASN A 100 -25.55 4.08 15.61
CA ASN A 100 -25.05 4.84 16.76
C ASN A 100 -23.78 4.22 17.39
N ILE A 101 -23.20 3.18 16.78
CA ILE A 101 -22.02 2.50 17.28
C ILE A 101 -20.90 2.74 16.29
N ASN A 102 -20.02 3.69 16.62
CA ASN A 102 -18.85 3.98 15.83
C ASN A 102 -17.61 3.99 16.73
N SER A 103 -16.51 3.49 16.23
CA SER A 103 -15.22 3.52 16.93
C SER A 103 -14.08 3.53 15.94
N THR A 104 -12.93 4.00 16.38
CA THR A 104 -11.69 3.93 15.61
C THR A 104 -10.63 3.27 16.46
N LEU A 105 -9.97 2.26 15.93
CA LEU A 105 -8.85 1.58 16.58
C LEU A 105 -7.64 1.67 15.65
N ILE A 106 -6.45 1.64 16.24
CA ILE A 106 -5.19 1.75 15.52
C ILE A 106 -4.33 0.53 15.85
N TYR A 107 -3.68 -0.01 14.82
CA TYR A 107 -2.60 -0.99 14.94
C TYR A 107 -1.38 -0.44 14.18
N ALA A 108 -0.21 -0.46 14.80
CA ALA A 108 1.04 -0.10 14.16
C ALA A 108 1.99 -1.29 14.14
N SER A 109 2.45 -1.66 12.96
CA SER A 109 3.48 -2.69 12.79
C SER A 109 4.88 -2.08 12.91
N SER A 110 5.85 -2.93 13.20
CA SER A 110 7.27 -2.60 13.12
C SER A 110 7.81 -2.94 11.72
N LYS A 111 8.86 -2.27 11.28
CA LYS A 111 9.58 -2.63 10.04
C LYS A 111 10.13 -4.06 10.05
N THR A 112 10.40 -4.60 11.23
CA THR A 112 10.98 -5.93 11.42
C THR A 112 9.93 -7.03 11.56
N ASP A 113 8.63 -6.66 11.62
CA ASP A 113 7.57 -7.64 11.72
C ASP A 113 7.45 -8.41 10.40
N THR A 114 7.27 -9.71 10.52
CA THR A 114 6.92 -10.58 9.40
C THR A 114 5.48 -10.33 8.95
N GLU A 115 5.15 -10.68 7.73
CA GLU A 115 3.76 -10.59 7.23
C GLU A 115 2.76 -11.31 8.15
N GLU A 116 3.17 -12.45 8.74
CA GLU A 116 2.37 -13.19 9.71
C GLU A 116 2.11 -12.39 10.99
N GLU A 117 3.12 -11.70 11.50
CA GLU A 117 2.98 -10.86 12.71
C GLU A 117 2.09 -9.65 12.42
N VAL A 118 2.24 -9.02 11.26
CA VAL A 118 1.43 -7.90 10.82
C VAL A 118 -0.04 -8.31 10.71
N ARG A 119 -0.36 -9.37 9.93
CA ARG A 119 -1.74 -9.81 9.75
C ARG A 119 -2.39 -10.29 11.03
N ARG A 120 -1.66 -10.97 11.92
CA ARG A 120 -2.13 -11.36 13.24
C ARG A 120 -2.42 -10.14 14.12
N GLY A 121 -1.58 -9.12 14.04
CA GLY A 121 -1.74 -7.88 14.79
C GLY A 121 -3.00 -7.12 14.41
N TYR A 122 -3.20 -6.80 13.14
CA TYR A 122 -4.40 -6.08 12.72
C TYR A 122 -5.68 -6.91 12.89
N VAL A 123 -5.63 -8.24 12.73
CA VAL A 123 -6.79 -9.11 13.00
C VAL A 123 -7.16 -9.11 14.48
N ALA A 124 -6.19 -9.05 15.40
CA ALA A 124 -6.48 -8.94 16.82
C ALA A 124 -7.24 -7.63 17.13
N VAL A 125 -6.86 -6.52 16.52
CA VAL A 125 -7.55 -5.23 16.66
C VAL A 125 -8.93 -5.25 16.00
N LEU A 126 -9.06 -5.88 14.83
CA LEU A 126 -10.36 -6.11 14.17
C LEU A 126 -11.32 -6.90 15.05
N LYS A 127 -10.85 -7.99 15.68
CA LYS A 127 -11.64 -8.76 16.65
C LYS A 127 -12.19 -7.87 17.78
N MET A 128 -11.35 -7.02 18.36
CA MET A 128 -11.76 -6.09 19.43
C MET A 128 -12.79 -5.07 18.95
N GLY A 129 -12.57 -4.47 17.78
CA GLY A 129 -13.48 -3.46 17.22
C GLY A 129 -14.84 -4.01 16.81
N LEU A 130 -14.92 -5.30 16.44
CA LEU A 130 -16.17 -5.97 16.09
C LEU A 130 -16.96 -6.50 17.29
N MET A 131 -16.35 -6.61 18.48
CA MET A 131 -17.02 -7.10 19.70
C MET A 131 -18.27 -6.31 20.08
N PRO A 132 -18.31 -4.95 20.03
CA PRO A 132 -19.51 -4.20 20.40
C PRO A 132 -20.73 -4.52 19.53
N TYR A 133 -20.53 -4.93 18.29
CA TYR A 133 -21.57 -5.34 17.36
C TYR A 133 -22.01 -6.79 17.61
N ALA A 134 -21.06 -7.70 17.72
CA ALA A 134 -21.30 -9.11 17.99
C ALA A 134 -22.03 -9.31 19.33
N ALA A 135 -21.65 -8.54 20.37
CA ALA A 135 -22.26 -8.61 21.71
C ALA A 135 -23.75 -8.23 21.73
N ARG A 136 -24.28 -7.55 20.69
CA ARG A 136 -25.69 -7.18 20.56
C ARG A 136 -26.52 -8.18 19.76
N THR A 137 -25.93 -9.26 19.33
CA THR A 137 -26.60 -10.34 18.60
C THR A 137 -26.52 -11.66 19.38
N PRO A 138 -27.33 -12.68 19.05
CA PRO A 138 -27.27 -13.98 19.71
C PRO A 138 -25.91 -14.68 19.64
N ILE A 139 -25.03 -14.30 18.70
CA ILE A 139 -23.69 -14.87 18.56
C ILE A 139 -22.82 -14.64 19.81
N ARG A 140 -23.15 -13.66 20.65
CA ARG A 140 -22.45 -13.37 21.92
C ARG A 140 -22.32 -14.60 22.83
N ASP A 141 -23.32 -15.48 22.80
CA ASP A 141 -23.36 -16.66 23.69
C ASP A 141 -22.31 -17.71 23.28
N LEU A 142 -21.68 -17.54 22.09
CA LEU A 142 -20.61 -18.38 21.57
C LEU A 142 -19.22 -17.73 21.72
N ILE A 143 -19.12 -16.51 22.27
CA ILE A 143 -17.88 -15.76 22.40
C ILE A 143 -17.43 -15.75 23.86
N SER A 144 -16.17 -16.13 24.09
CA SER A 144 -15.49 -15.93 25.37
C SER A 144 -14.35 -14.91 25.19
N VAL A 145 -14.15 -14.03 26.17
CA VAL A 145 -13.05 -13.05 26.20
C VAL A 145 -12.14 -13.38 27.38
N GLU A 146 -10.91 -13.73 27.10
CA GLU A 146 -9.92 -14.07 28.11
C GLU A 146 -8.78 -13.04 28.13
N PHE A 147 -8.34 -12.69 29.33
CA PHE A 147 -7.22 -11.79 29.54
C PHE A 147 -5.94 -12.63 29.69
N LYS A 148 -5.05 -12.61 28.68
CA LYS A 148 -3.89 -13.52 28.63
C LYS A 148 -2.78 -13.18 29.63
N GLU A 149 -2.56 -11.89 29.91
CA GLU A 149 -1.48 -11.45 30.82
C GLU A 149 -1.82 -10.14 31.55
N LYS A 150 -1.32 -10.00 32.78
CA LYS A 150 -1.33 -8.72 33.50
C LYS A 150 -0.17 -7.90 32.99
N VAL A 151 -0.42 -7.00 32.04
CA VAL A 151 0.59 -6.05 31.54
C VAL A 151 0.82 -4.99 32.60
N LYS A 152 2.06 -4.84 33.08
CA LYS A 152 2.50 -3.65 33.81
C LYS A 152 2.78 -2.56 32.78
N PRO A 153 2.30 -1.33 32.96
CA PRO A 153 2.73 -0.20 32.14
C PRO A 153 4.25 -0.03 32.35
N THR A 154 5.04 -0.32 31.33
CA THR A 154 6.47 -0.01 31.34
C THR A 154 6.66 1.27 30.57
N ASP A 155 7.30 2.28 31.17
CA ASP A 155 7.82 3.41 30.43
C ASP A 155 8.87 2.88 29.45
N VAL A 156 8.53 2.91 28.17
CA VAL A 156 9.46 2.47 27.13
C VAL A 156 10.51 3.55 26.91
N VAL A 157 11.73 3.31 27.40
CA VAL A 157 12.87 4.15 27.05
C VAL A 157 13.43 3.63 25.74
N ASP A 158 13.25 4.39 24.66
CA ASP A 158 13.82 4.06 23.35
C ASP A 158 15.33 4.45 23.31
N PRO A 159 16.25 3.47 23.33
CA PRO A 159 17.69 3.73 23.29
C PRO A 159 18.14 4.37 21.97
N TRP A 160 17.39 4.19 20.90
CA TRP A 160 17.66 4.74 19.57
C TRP A 160 17.10 6.16 19.37
N LYS A 161 16.36 6.70 20.33
CA LYS A 161 15.76 8.04 20.27
C LYS A 161 14.97 8.28 18.97
N PHE A 162 14.16 7.30 18.58
CA PHE A 162 13.32 7.28 17.38
C PHE A 162 14.08 7.21 16.04
N TRP A 163 15.36 6.83 16.05
CA TRP A 163 16.08 6.54 14.83
C TRP A 163 15.84 5.11 14.37
N VAL A 164 15.56 4.98 13.06
CA VAL A 164 15.41 3.67 12.39
C VAL A 164 16.35 3.66 11.18
N PHE A 165 17.18 2.63 11.10
CA PHE A 165 18.13 2.42 10.02
C PHE A 165 17.72 1.20 9.21
N SER A 166 17.89 1.28 7.88
CA SER A 166 17.65 0.14 6.99
C SER A 166 18.76 0.08 5.95
N LEU A 167 19.29 -1.11 5.76
CA LEU A 167 20.26 -1.44 4.73
C LEU A 167 19.70 -2.56 3.86
N SER A 168 19.75 -2.39 2.55
CA SER A 168 19.33 -3.43 1.59
C SER A 168 20.36 -3.54 0.47
N VAL A 169 20.62 -4.77 0.06
CA VAL A 169 21.41 -5.10 -1.13
C VAL A 169 20.61 -6.09 -1.94
N GLY A 170 20.36 -5.77 -3.20
CA GLY A 170 19.63 -6.60 -4.15
C GLY A 170 20.48 -6.93 -5.38
N GLY A 171 20.11 -7.99 -6.08
CA GLY A 171 20.69 -8.32 -7.38
C GLY A 171 19.64 -8.99 -8.25
N GLU A 172 19.64 -8.64 -9.54
CA GLU A 172 18.76 -9.19 -10.57
C GLU A 172 19.59 -9.76 -11.70
N LEU A 173 19.21 -10.91 -12.18
CA LEU A 173 19.82 -11.56 -13.34
C LEU A 173 18.72 -12.07 -14.25
N GLU A 174 18.59 -11.45 -15.41
CA GLU A 174 17.72 -11.90 -16.49
C GLU A 174 18.58 -12.42 -17.64
N ARG A 175 18.21 -13.56 -18.19
CA ARG A 175 18.95 -14.15 -19.31
C ARG A 175 17.99 -14.84 -20.28
N GLU A 176 18.01 -14.36 -21.49
CA GLU A 176 17.37 -14.97 -22.64
C GLU A 176 18.39 -15.35 -23.70
N SER A 177 17.93 -15.91 -24.82
CA SER A 177 18.82 -16.33 -25.92
C SER A 177 19.61 -15.18 -26.54
N GLN A 178 19.00 -13.98 -26.60
CA GLN A 178 19.57 -12.78 -27.24
C GLN A 178 19.90 -11.67 -26.26
N THR A 179 19.28 -11.66 -25.08
CA THR A 179 19.43 -10.63 -24.06
C THR A 179 20.01 -11.19 -22.78
N LYS A 180 20.83 -10.40 -22.13
CA LYS A 180 21.30 -10.66 -20.77
C LYS A 180 21.36 -9.34 -20.03
N SER A 181 20.61 -9.24 -18.93
CA SER A 181 20.63 -8.11 -18.02
C SER A 181 21.12 -8.53 -16.65
N GLN A 182 21.92 -7.67 -16.02
CA GLN A 182 22.45 -7.85 -14.68
C GLN A 182 22.33 -6.51 -13.98
N ALA A 183 21.66 -6.48 -12.84
CA ALA A 183 21.60 -5.30 -12.00
C ALA A 183 22.02 -5.60 -10.55
N VAL A 184 22.63 -4.62 -9.91
CA VAL A 184 22.93 -4.63 -8.48
C VAL A 184 22.41 -3.34 -7.89
N ASP A 185 21.61 -3.47 -6.85
CA ASP A 185 20.99 -2.37 -6.13
C ASP A 185 21.50 -2.33 -4.69
N PHE A 186 21.78 -1.13 -4.22
CA PHE A 186 22.15 -0.86 -2.84
C PHE A 186 21.26 0.25 -2.31
N SER A 187 20.70 0.07 -1.12
CA SER A 187 19.97 1.13 -0.43
C SER A 187 20.35 1.22 1.05
N LEU A 188 20.48 2.45 1.53
CA LEU A 188 20.68 2.77 2.93
C LEU A 188 19.71 3.88 3.32
N SER A 189 18.98 3.71 4.40
CA SER A 189 18.13 4.77 4.93
C SER A 189 18.31 4.96 6.43
N ALA A 190 18.10 6.22 6.87
CA ALA A 190 18.05 6.58 8.28
C ALA A 190 16.88 7.56 8.48
N ASN A 191 15.93 7.18 9.31
CA ASN A 191 14.71 7.93 9.54
C ASN A 191 14.54 8.23 11.03
N LYS A 192 14.11 9.46 11.34
CA LYS A 192 13.66 9.85 12.67
C LYS A 192 12.40 10.66 12.52
N ILE A 193 11.30 10.17 13.09
CA ILE A 193 10.01 10.86 13.05
C ILE A 193 9.47 10.98 14.47
N THR A 194 9.18 12.20 14.86
CA THR A 194 8.50 12.58 16.11
C THR A 194 7.41 13.59 15.78
N PRO A 195 6.48 13.91 16.68
CA PRO A 195 5.47 14.93 16.41
C PRO A 195 6.04 16.29 15.98
N ASP A 196 7.25 16.62 16.45
CA ASP A 196 7.88 17.93 16.21
C ASP A 196 8.85 17.95 15.05
N ILE A 197 9.50 16.82 14.74
CA ILE A 197 10.62 16.75 13.80
C ILE A 197 10.51 15.48 12.95
N LYS A 198 10.71 15.67 11.64
CA LYS A 198 10.85 14.57 10.68
C LYS A 198 12.20 14.70 9.97
N ILE A 199 13.03 13.66 10.07
CA ILE A 199 14.29 13.54 9.34
C ILE A 199 14.22 12.26 8.53
N ARG A 200 14.49 12.37 7.23
CA ARG A 200 14.64 11.22 6.34
C ARG A 200 15.94 11.38 5.54
N LEU A 201 16.78 10.36 5.58
CA LEU A 201 18.00 10.28 4.79
C LEU A 201 17.96 8.97 4.02
N GLY A 202 18.21 9.04 2.72
CA GLY A 202 18.24 7.88 1.85
C GLY A 202 19.39 7.96 0.86
N LEU A 203 20.08 6.84 0.67
CA LEU A 203 21.08 6.64 -0.36
C LEU A 203 20.68 5.43 -1.18
N LEU A 204 20.58 5.62 -2.50
CA LEU A 204 20.32 4.57 -3.46
C LEU A 204 21.50 4.52 -4.43
N ALA A 205 21.95 3.33 -4.78
CA ALA A 205 22.92 3.14 -5.86
C ALA A 205 22.49 1.94 -6.68
N ARG A 206 22.47 2.10 -8.01
CA ARG A 206 22.16 1.05 -8.96
C ARG A 206 23.26 0.98 -10.02
N TYR A 207 23.73 -0.21 -10.28
CA TYR A 207 24.58 -0.52 -11.41
C TYR A 207 23.90 -1.57 -12.25
N GLU A 208 23.83 -1.33 -13.56
CA GLU A 208 23.17 -2.23 -14.50
C GLU A 208 24.06 -2.44 -15.72
N ARG A 209 24.12 -3.68 -16.19
CA ARG A 209 24.85 -4.07 -17.39
C ARG A 209 23.96 -4.95 -18.25
N ASP A 210 23.78 -4.52 -19.51
CA ASP A 210 23.02 -5.26 -20.50
C ASP A 210 23.91 -5.68 -21.66
N GLU A 211 23.67 -6.89 -22.13
CA GLU A 211 24.27 -7.44 -23.33
C GLU A 211 23.12 -7.85 -24.26
N PHE A 212 23.15 -7.33 -25.47
CA PHE A 212 22.23 -7.69 -26.54
C PHE A 212 22.97 -8.31 -27.70
N LYS A 213 22.62 -9.53 -28.09
CA LYS A 213 23.17 -10.25 -29.26
C LYS A 213 22.24 -10.05 -30.43
N TYR A 214 22.81 -9.57 -31.50
CA TYR A 214 22.11 -9.27 -32.73
C TYR A 214 22.75 -10.03 -33.88
N GLU A 215 21.95 -10.71 -34.69
CA GLU A 215 22.41 -11.44 -35.88
C GLU A 215 21.70 -10.84 -37.10
N GLU A 216 22.46 -10.24 -38.01
CA GLU A 216 22.00 -9.78 -39.31
C GLU A 216 22.95 -10.26 -40.41
N GLU A 217 22.40 -10.85 -41.45
CA GLU A 217 23.15 -11.36 -42.65
C GLU A 217 24.33 -12.29 -42.29
N GLY A 218 24.24 -13.07 -41.20
CA GLY A 218 25.29 -14.00 -40.78
C GLY A 218 26.44 -13.36 -39.99
N ILE A 219 26.32 -12.09 -39.62
CA ILE A 219 27.22 -11.38 -38.71
C ILE A 219 26.54 -11.34 -37.31
N SER A 220 27.22 -11.92 -36.34
CA SER A 220 26.79 -11.84 -34.93
C SER A 220 27.53 -10.69 -34.24
N GLU A 221 26.81 -9.69 -33.76
CA GLU A 221 27.37 -8.59 -32.99
C GLU A 221 26.77 -8.58 -31.56
N THR A 222 27.61 -8.25 -30.59
CA THR A 222 27.18 -8.11 -29.20
C THR A 222 27.29 -6.66 -28.76
N ILE A 223 26.18 -6.04 -28.49
CA ILE A 223 26.12 -4.68 -27.94
C ILE A 223 26.12 -4.81 -26.42
N THR A 224 27.04 -4.10 -25.74
CA THR A 224 27.09 -4.04 -24.28
C THR A 224 26.84 -2.60 -23.82
N SER A 225 25.90 -2.44 -22.92
CA SER A 225 25.59 -1.14 -22.28
C SER A 225 25.79 -1.21 -20.77
N HIS A 226 26.20 -0.09 -20.20
CA HIS A 226 26.36 0.08 -18.76
C HIS A 226 25.58 1.32 -18.33
N SER A 227 24.85 1.19 -17.22
CA SER A 227 24.16 2.30 -16.57
C SER A 227 24.52 2.34 -15.09
N ASP A 228 24.88 3.51 -14.60
CA ASP A 228 25.12 3.76 -13.19
C ASP A 228 24.26 4.95 -12.72
N ALA A 229 23.67 4.80 -11.55
CA ALA A 229 22.96 5.86 -10.85
C ALA A 229 23.28 5.80 -9.36
N VAL A 230 23.48 6.98 -8.76
CA VAL A 230 23.62 7.14 -7.32
C VAL A 230 22.83 8.36 -6.91
N ASP A 231 21.91 8.16 -5.96
CA ASP A 231 21.02 9.20 -5.47
C ASP A 231 21.05 9.25 -3.94
N PHE A 232 21.36 10.41 -3.39
CA PHE A 232 21.17 10.72 -2.00
C PHE A 232 20.05 11.74 -1.85
N ALA A 233 19.09 11.45 -0.99
CA ALA A 233 18.00 12.34 -0.62
C ALA A 233 18.00 12.57 0.89
N GLY A 234 18.06 13.82 1.29
CA GLY A 234 17.93 14.28 2.66
C GLY A 234 16.70 15.18 2.82
N LEU A 235 15.94 14.96 3.88
CA LEU A 235 14.82 15.81 4.27
C LEU A 235 14.88 16.08 5.78
N PHE A 236 14.81 17.34 6.15
CA PHE A 236 14.60 17.78 7.51
C PHE A 236 13.34 18.66 7.55
N VAL A 237 12.38 18.34 8.43
CA VAL A 237 11.15 19.12 8.63
C VAL A 237 10.96 19.40 10.11
N LYS A 238 10.56 20.62 10.42
CA LYS A 238 10.09 21.07 11.73
C LYS A 238 8.61 21.38 11.66
N SER A 239 7.80 20.77 12.52
CA SER A 239 6.39 21.12 12.70
C SER A 239 6.29 22.51 13.35
N LEU A 240 5.43 23.36 12.81
CA LEU A 240 5.14 24.71 13.31
C LEU A 240 3.70 24.85 13.81
N GLY A 241 3.00 23.74 13.99
CA GLY A 241 1.61 23.66 14.45
C GLY A 241 0.79 22.68 13.61
N GLU A 242 -0.52 22.76 13.72
CA GLU A 242 -1.47 21.82 13.09
C GLU A 242 -1.57 21.98 11.56
N HIS A 243 -1.12 23.10 11.00
CA HIS A 243 -1.29 23.41 9.57
C HIS A 243 0.00 23.77 8.87
N TRP A 244 1.06 24.11 9.59
CA TRP A 244 2.28 24.62 9.02
C TRP A 244 3.49 23.76 9.37
N SER A 245 4.36 23.58 8.40
CA SER A 245 5.70 23.05 8.61
C SER A 245 6.73 23.76 7.73
N ALA A 246 7.98 23.74 8.15
CA ALA A 246 9.11 24.25 7.38
C ALA A 246 10.23 23.23 7.38
N GLY A 247 10.96 23.16 6.27
CA GLY A 247 12.01 22.17 6.14
C GLY A 247 13.03 22.51 5.06
N ILE A 248 13.94 21.57 4.86
CA ILE A 248 14.93 21.63 3.80
C ILE A 248 15.07 20.26 3.15
N TYR A 249 15.08 20.23 1.84
CA TYR A 249 15.47 19.10 1.02
C TYR A 249 16.93 19.23 0.62
N LEU A 250 17.64 18.13 0.54
CA LEU A 250 18.98 18.05 -0.04
C LEU A 250 19.03 16.85 -0.97
N GLY A 251 19.16 17.11 -2.26
CA GLY A 251 19.37 16.08 -3.28
C GLY A 251 20.83 16.06 -3.72
N VAL A 252 21.41 14.87 -3.87
CA VAL A 252 22.69 14.67 -4.57
C VAL A 252 22.51 13.50 -5.51
N SER A 253 22.70 13.71 -6.81
CA SER A 253 22.52 12.67 -7.80
C SER A 253 23.66 12.59 -8.81
N SER A 254 23.88 11.38 -9.33
CA SER A 254 24.76 11.07 -10.47
C SER A 254 24.06 10.02 -11.32
N SER A 255 24.03 10.19 -12.64
CA SER A 255 23.35 9.25 -13.54
C SER A 255 23.95 9.31 -14.94
N THR A 256 24.27 8.14 -15.50
CA THR A 256 24.65 8.01 -16.91
C THR A 256 23.47 8.30 -17.82
N PHE A 257 22.28 7.81 -17.46
CA PHE A 257 21.05 8.01 -18.24
C PHE A 257 20.73 9.49 -18.44
N SER A 258 20.80 10.30 -17.37
CA SER A 258 20.46 11.74 -17.40
C SER A 258 21.66 12.64 -17.68
N ASN A 259 22.80 12.11 -18.17
CA ASN A 259 24.02 12.87 -18.46
C ASN A 259 24.57 13.65 -17.24
N LEU A 260 24.27 13.20 -16.02
CA LEU A 260 24.70 13.88 -14.79
C LEU A 260 25.98 13.23 -14.23
N ARG A 261 27.09 13.99 -14.18
CA ARG A 261 28.25 13.59 -13.40
C ARG A 261 28.00 13.78 -11.91
N TYR A 262 27.40 14.92 -11.56
CA TYR A 262 26.75 15.15 -10.27
C TYR A 262 25.78 16.34 -10.35
N LYS A 263 24.74 16.28 -9.56
CA LYS A 263 23.83 17.39 -9.26
C LYS A 263 23.67 17.47 -7.75
N ILE A 264 23.79 18.67 -7.18
CA ILE A 264 23.55 18.94 -5.76
C ILE A 264 22.46 20.00 -5.69
N ASN A 265 21.37 19.67 -4.97
CA ASN A 265 20.19 20.53 -4.89
C ASN A 265 19.76 20.73 -3.44
N PRO A 266 20.24 21.74 -2.71
CA PRO A 266 19.60 22.20 -1.49
C PRO A 266 18.35 23.00 -1.82
N ALA A 267 17.21 22.70 -1.15
CA ALA A 267 15.93 23.35 -1.39
C ALA A 267 15.18 23.57 -0.07
N PRO A 268 15.27 24.75 0.55
CA PRO A 268 14.36 25.13 1.63
C PRO A 268 12.91 25.13 1.13
N ALA A 269 12.02 24.76 2.08
CA ALA A 269 10.61 24.58 1.78
C ALA A 269 9.72 25.00 2.94
N VAL A 270 8.51 25.42 2.61
CA VAL A 270 7.43 25.66 3.55
C VAL A 270 6.17 24.97 3.04
N GLU A 271 5.43 24.36 3.99
CA GLU A 271 4.22 23.60 3.72
C GLU A 271 3.07 24.17 4.54
N PHE A 272 1.91 24.23 3.91
CA PHE A 272 0.64 24.53 4.53
C PHE A 272 -0.37 23.45 4.19
N ASP A 273 -0.98 22.84 5.21
CA ASP A 273 -2.11 21.94 5.05
C ASP A 273 -3.40 22.64 5.47
N LEU A 274 -4.41 22.62 4.59
CA LEU A 274 -5.70 23.22 4.87
C LEU A 274 -6.45 22.49 6.00
N PHE A 275 -6.30 21.17 6.06
CA PHE A 275 -6.82 20.34 7.14
C PHE A 275 -5.75 20.15 8.21
N PRO A 276 -6.12 20.02 9.50
CA PRO A 276 -5.12 19.76 10.53
C PRO A 276 -4.42 18.40 10.29
N TYR A 277 -3.13 18.31 10.62
CA TYR A 277 -2.34 17.08 10.44
C TYR A 277 -2.93 15.85 11.15
N SER A 278 -3.74 16.06 12.21
CA SER A 278 -4.49 15.00 12.89
C SER A 278 -5.53 14.30 12.00
N GLU A 279 -5.95 14.92 10.90
CA GLU A 279 -6.90 14.35 9.93
C GLU A 279 -6.24 13.74 8.69
N SER A 280 -4.91 13.76 8.60
CA SER A 280 -4.13 13.38 7.40
C SER A 280 -4.36 11.95 6.90
N THR A 281 -4.82 11.03 7.76
CA THR A 281 -5.18 9.66 7.38
C THR A 281 -6.45 9.58 6.54
N ARG A 282 -7.33 10.60 6.60
CA ARG A 282 -8.60 10.62 5.87
C ARG A 282 -8.67 11.73 4.83
N ARG A 283 -8.15 12.91 5.15
CA ARG A 283 -8.17 14.05 4.22
C ARG A 283 -6.97 14.96 4.44
N GLN A 284 -6.41 15.42 3.34
CA GLN A 284 -5.28 16.34 3.31
C GLN A 284 -5.40 17.22 2.07
N LEU A 285 -5.21 18.53 2.21
CA LEU A 285 -4.98 19.44 1.09
C LEU A 285 -3.75 20.28 1.39
N ARG A 286 -2.64 19.85 0.85
CA ARG A 286 -1.32 20.32 1.15
C ARG A 286 -0.78 21.20 0.02
N PHE A 287 -0.28 22.36 0.39
CA PHE A 287 0.48 23.27 -0.48
C PHE A 287 1.93 23.29 -0.04
N LEU A 288 2.84 22.90 -0.93
CA LEU A 288 4.27 22.87 -0.65
C LEU A 288 5.00 23.79 -1.61
N TYR A 289 5.66 24.83 -1.08
CA TYR A 289 6.50 25.73 -1.84
C TYR A 289 7.98 25.46 -1.53
N LYS A 290 8.80 25.31 -2.60
CA LYS A 290 10.24 25.06 -2.51
C LYS A 290 11.01 26.08 -3.34
N VAL A 291 12.18 26.48 -2.84
CA VAL A 291 13.17 27.24 -3.61
C VAL A 291 14.45 26.41 -3.64
N GLY A 292 14.84 25.95 -4.83
CA GLY A 292 16.00 25.08 -5.03
C GLY A 292 17.18 25.83 -5.66
N TYR A 293 18.39 25.40 -5.31
CA TYR A 293 19.62 25.86 -5.98
C TYR A 293 20.38 24.64 -6.49
N ASP A 294 20.43 24.48 -7.82
CA ASP A 294 21.05 23.35 -8.49
C ASP A 294 22.51 23.68 -8.85
N PHE A 295 23.46 22.91 -8.32
CA PHE A 295 24.85 22.86 -8.77
C PHE A 295 25.00 21.61 -9.64
N VAL A 296 25.17 21.80 -10.96
CA VAL A 296 25.18 20.70 -11.91
C VAL A 296 26.51 20.65 -12.66
N LYS A 297 27.05 19.43 -12.78
CA LYS A 297 28.13 19.11 -13.71
C LYS A 297 27.70 17.94 -14.57
N TYR A 298 27.77 18.11 -15.87
CA TYR A 298 27.39 17.12 -16.86
C TYR A 298 28.55 16.17 -17.17
N ARG A 299 28.24 14.97 -17.65
CA ARG A 299 29.23 14.00 -18.16
C ARG A 299 29.71 14.41 -19.52
N GLU A 300 28.79 14.80 -20.39
CA GLU A 300 29.03 15.32 -21.73
C GLU A 300 28.48 16.75 -21.89
N MET A 301 28.95 17.47 -22.87
CA MET A 301 28.40 18.79 -23.21
C MET A 301 26.93 18.69 -23.58
N THR A 302 26.11 19.56 -23.02
CA THR A 302 24.65 19.56 -23.28
C THR A 302 24.34 20.26 -24.63
N ILE A 303 23.08 20.05 -25.13
CA ILE A 303 22.55 20.76 -26.31
C ILE A 303 22.55 22.29 -26.18
N TYR A 304 22.80 22.82 -24.99
CA TYR A 304 22.91 24.24 -24.67
C TYR A 304 24.37 24.70 -24.49
N ASP A 305 25.34 23.91 -24.96
CA ASP A 305 26.78 24.16 -24.86
C ASP A 305 27.28 24.30 -23.39
N LYS A 306 26.67 23.53 -22.47
CA LYS A 306 27.04 23.54 -21.06
C LYS A 306 27.72 22.23 -20.63
N THR A 307 28.79 22.35 -19.83
CA THR A 307 29.42 21.25 -19.12
C THR A 307 29.20 21.34 -17.62
N LYS A 308 28.81 22.52 -17.14
CA LYS A 308 28.43 22.80 -15.75
C LYS A 308 27.55 24.04 -15.70
N GLU A 309 26.68 24.11 -14.74
CA GLU A 309 25.87 25.32 -14.47
C GLU A 309 25.36 25.36 -13.03
N SER A 310 24.89 26.54 -12.64
CA SER A 310 24.25 26.78 -11.37
C SER A 310 22.91 27.47 -11.63
N LEU A 311 21.83 26.90 -11.09
CA LEU A 311 20.48 27.31 -11.43
C LEU A 311 19.66 27.51 -10.16
N LEU A 312 19.01 28.65 -10.04
CA LEU A 312 18.00 28.90 -9.01
C LEU A 312 16.65 28.50 -9.58
N SER A 313 15.92 27.67 -8.85
CA SER A 313 14.60 27.18 -9.24
C SER A 313 13.58 27.39 -8.13
N GLN A 314 12.31 27.36 -8.49
CA GLN A 314 11.22 27.23 -7.52
C GLN A 314 10.18 26.25 -8.00
N SER A 315 9.45 25.66 -7.05
CA SER A 315 8.27 24.87 -7.34
C SER A 315 7.16 25.13 -6.31
N LEU A 316 5.94 24.98 -6.76
CA LEU A 316 4.74 24.95 -5.95
C LEU A 316 3.94 23.72 -6.31
N SER A 317 3.63 22.91 -5.32
CA SER A 317 2.72 21.78 -5.47
C SER A 317 1.49 21.93 -4.60
N ALA A 318 0.35 21.46 -5.12
CA ALA A 318 -0.91 21.29 -4.41
C ALA A 318 -1.31 19.81 -4.47
N THR A 319 -1.42 19.16 -3.33
CA THR A 319 -1.77 17.74 -3.23
C THR A 319 -3.04 17.59 -2.42
N LEU A 320 -4.06 16.96 -3.02
CA LEU A 320 -5.32 16.60 -2.40
C LEU A 320 -5.38 15.09 -2.21
N GLU A 321 -5.58 14.65 -0.97
CA GLU A 321 -5.82 13.26 -0.62
C GLU A 321 -7.12 13.15 0.17
N ILE A 322 -8.00 12.22 -0.24
CA ILE A 322 -9.28 11.94 0.42
C ILE A 322 -9.46 10.43 0.45
N LYS A 323 -9.75 9.89 1.64
CA LYS A 323 -10.08 8.48 1.87
C LYS A 323 -11.41 8.42 2.63
N GLU A 324 -12.45 8.06 1.92
CA GLU A 324 -13.82 8.06 2.42
C GLU A 324 -14.55 6.77 2.04
N PRO A 325 -15.66 6.42 2.70
CA PRO A 325 -16.41 5.21 2.36
C PRO A 325 -16.87 5.10 0.91
N TRP A 326 -16.97 6.21 0.17
CA TRP A 326 -17.34 6.18 -1.25
C TRP A 326 -16.15 5.89 -2.17
N GLY A 327 -14.91 6.00 -1.69
CA GLY A 327 -13.70 5.76 -2.46
C GLY A 327 -12.52 6.59 -2.00
N THR A 328 -11.46 6.57 -2.79
CA THR A 328 -10.21 7.30 -2.56
C THR A 328 -9.92 8.24 -3.73
N LEU A 329 -9.36 9.40 -3.41
CA LEU A 329 -8.82 10.35 -4.37
C LEU A 329 -7.45 10.80 -3.89
N SER A 330 -6.44 10.63 -4.73
CA SER A 330 -5.13 11.25 -4.59
C SER A 330 -4.85 12.05 -5.84
N SER A 331 -4.59 13.35 -5.72
CA SER A 331 -4.33 14.20 -6.87
C SER A 331 -3.30 15.26 -6.53
N SER A 332 -2.28 15.41 -7.36
CA SER A 332 -1.19 16.38 -7.17
C SER A 332 -0.94 17.16 -8.42
N LEU A 333 -0.80 18.46 -8.28
CA LEU A 333 -0.38 19.39 -9.33
C LEU A 333 0.87 20.11 -8.87
N GLU A 334 1.98 19.96 -9.60
CA GLU A 334 3.23 20.68 -9.34
C GLU A 334 3.62 21.51 -10.55
N GLY A 335 3.90 22.78 -10.32
CA GLY A 335 4.53 23.68 -11.28
C GLY A 335 5.93 24.08 -10.82
N SER A 336 6.92 24.00 -11.71
CA SER A 336 8.30 24.43 -11.44
C SER A 336 8.91 25.21 -12.59
N HIS A 337 9.88 26.06 -12.29
CA HIS A 337 10.66 26.75 -13.29
C HIS A 337 12.00 27.26 -12.73
N TYR A 338 12.91 27.61 -13.63
CA TYR A 338 14.17 28.26 -13.30
C TYR A 338 14.04 29.78 -13.38
N PHE A 339 14.58 30.50 -12.39
CA PHE A 339 14.55 32.00 -12.37
C PHE A 339 15.33 32.66 -13.49
N ARG A 340 16.32 31.95 -14.04
CA ARG A 340 17.13 32.45 -15.16
C ARG A 340 16.31 32.63 -16.44
N ASP A 341 15.40 31.71 -16.72
CA ASP A 341 14.52 31.72 -17.86
C ASP A 341 13.24 30.92 -17.56
N PHE A 342 12.11 31.62 -17.51
CA PHE A 342 10.80 31.01 -17.21
C PHE A 342 10.30 30.08 -18.32
N ASN A 343 10.93 30.08 -19.52
CA ASN A 343 10.62 29.10 -20.56
C ASN A 343 11.05 27.67 -20.14
N TYR A 344 12.08 27.56 -19.30
CA TYR A 344 12.48 26.29 -18.73
C TYR A 344 11.59 25.97 -17.51
N ASN A 345 10.48 25.29 -17.77
CA ASN A 345 9.47 24.99 -16.78
C ASN A 345 8.92 23.58 -16.95
N ARG A 346 8.37 23.05 -15.88
CA ARG A 346 7.64 21.78 -15.84
C ARG A 346 6.29 22.00 -15.18
N LEU A 347 5.28 21.36 -15.72
CA LEU A 347 3.98 21.22 -15.08
C LEU A 347 3.65 19.74 -15.03
N ALA A 348 3.53 19.18 -13.83
CA ALA A 348 3.20 17.79 -13.60
C ALA A 348 1.85 17.70 -12.90
N PHE A 349 0.96 16.87 -13.44
CA PHE A 349 -0.32 16.51 -12.83
C PHE A 349 -0.34 14.99 -12.66
N PHE A 350 -0.67 14.55 -11.47
CA PHE A 350 -0.84 13.16 -11.13
C PHE A 350 -2.18 12.97 -10.47
N THR A 351 -2.92 11.91 -10.78
CA THR A 351 -4.19 11.60 -10.13
C THR A 351 -4.42 10.10 -10.08
N GLU A 352 -4.94 9.65 -8.95
CA GLU A 352 -5.41 8.32 -8.68
C GLU A 352 -6.79 8.44 -8.03
N LEU A 353 -7.80 7.91 -8.68
CA LEU A 353 -9.20 7.95 -8.24
C LEU A 353 -9.76 6.54 -8.25
N SER A 354 -10.29 6.11 -7.11
CA SER A 354 -11.12 4.91 -6.99
C SER A 354 -12.48 5.33 -6.44
N PHE A 355 -13.53 5.20 -7.23
CA PHE A 355 -14.87 5.68 -6.90
C PHE A 355 -15.93 4.60 -7.08
N ARG A 356 -16.70 4.35 -6.02
CA ARG A 356 -17.84 3.43 -6.02
C ARG A 356 -19.12 4.14 -6.41
N ILE A 357 -19.54 4.02 -7.66
CA ILE A 357 -20.71 4.69 -8.21
C ILE A 357 -21.99 4.17 -7.54
N PHE A 358 -22.15 2.83 -7.53
CA PHE A 358 -23.22 2.14 -6.83
C PHE A 358 -22.81 0.71 -6.50
N LYS A 359 -23.71 -0.09 -5.93
CA LYS A 359 -23.46 -1.46 -5.50
C LYS A 359 -22.80 -2.29 -6.61
N GLY A 360 -21.55 -2.69 -6.38
CA GLY A 360 -20.77 -3.52 -7.27
C GLY A 360 -20.22 -2.81 -8.51
N LEU A 361 -20.47 -1.51 -8.72
CA LEU A 361 -19.89 -0.74 -9.81
C LEU A 361 -18.82 0.20 -9.28
N ASP A 362 -17.58 -0.10 -9.64
CA ASP A 362 -16.38 0.65 -9.28
C ASP A 362 -15.78 1.30 -10.53
N PHE A 363 -15.32 2.54 -10.38
CA PHE A 363 -14.66 3.32 -11.41
C PHE A 363 -13.30 3.76 -10.91
N ASN A 364 -12.23 3.38 -11.61
CA ASN A 364 -10.87 3.70 -11.26
C ASN A 364 -10.22 4.48 -12.40
N VAL A 365 -9.45 5.49 -12.03
CA VAL A 365 -8.67 6.31 -12.97
C VAL A 365 -7.29 6.52 -12.39
N ASP A 366 -6.25 6.15 -13.14
CA ASP A 366 -4.86 6.49 -12.90
C ASP A 366 -4.39 7.38 -14.02
N GLY A 367 -3.85 8.54 -13.69
CA GLY A 367 -3.43 9.50 -14.69
C GLY A 367 -2.18 10.25 -14.29
N MET A 368 -1.27 10.39 -15.24
CA MET A 368 -0.10 11.25 -15.15
C MET A 368 0.00 12.09 -16.43
N TYR A 369 0.14 13.37 -16.28
CA TYR A 369 0.47 14.28 -17.37
C TYR A 369 1.61 15.20 -16.95
N GLU A 370 2.67 15.22 -17.73
CA GLU A 370 3.76 16.15 -17.57
C GLU A 370 3.98 16.94 -18.85
N ARG A 371 4.03 18.25 -18.73
CA ARG A 371 4.59 19.12 -19.77
C ARG A 371 6.04 19.42 -19.40
N VAL A 372 6.97 19.04 -20.27
CA VAL A 372 8.41 19.07 -20.01
C VAL A 372 9.07 20.11 -20.90
N ARG A 373 9.68 21.15 -20.30
CA ARG A 373 10.47 22.16 -20.98
C ARG A 373 11.78 22.47 -20.26
N ASP A 374 12.16 21.63 -19.31
CA ASP A 374 13.29 21.84 -18.40
C ASP A 374 14.39 20.78 -18.54
N GLN A 375 14.43 20.05 -19.66
CA GLN A 375 15.49 19.08 -19.97
C GLN A 375 16.81 19.79 -20.34
N LEU A 376 17.54 20.27 -19.34
CA LEU A 376 18.80 21.00 -19.51
C LEU A 376 20.01 20.06 -19.66
N SER A 377 19.87 18.79 -19.28
CA SER A 377 20.97 17.81 -19.25
C SER A 377 21.19 17.06 -20.55
N LEU A 378 20.31 17.19 -21.54
CA LEU A 378 20.39 16.46 -22.80
C LEU A 378 21.75 16.65 -23.48
N PRO A 379 22.49 15.57 -23.81
CA PRO A 379 23.82 15.68 -24.41
C PRO A 379 23.76 16.12 -25.87
N ALA A 380 24.72 16.95 -26.27
CA ALA A 380 24.83 17.49 -27.64
C ALA A 380 25.16 16.40 -28.68
N SER A 381 25.83 15.31 -28.26
CA SER A 381 26.15 14.18 -29.14
C SER A 381 24.90 13.43 -29.65
N GLY A 382 23.72 13.68 -29.03
CA GLY A 382 22.54 12.90 -29.27
C GLY A 382 22.64 11.48 -28.65
N ALA A 383 21.65 10.66 -28.92
CA ALA A 383 21.68 9.23 -28.53
C ALA A 383 22.03 8.36 -29.75
N SER A 384 22.88 7.37 -29.56
CA SER A 384 23.14 6.38 -30.59
C SER A 384 21.89 5.51 -30.84
N ARG A 385 21.84 4.80 -31.95
CA ARG A 385 20.72 3.89 -32.26
C ARG A 385 20.55 2.84 -31.17
N GLU A 386 21.66 2.33 -30.65
CA GLU A 386 21.72 1.31 -29.60
C GLU A 386 21.20 1.87 -28.26
N GLU A 387 21.62 3.08 -27.89
CA GLU A 387 21.15 3.74 -26.67
C GLU A 387 19.65 4.04 -26.72
N ILE A 388 19.10 4.37 -27.90
CA ILE A 388 17.66 4.57 -28.12
C ILE A 388 16.91 3.23 -27.95
N LEU A 389 17.36 2.17 -28.62
CA LEU A 389 16.73 0.85 -28.58
C LEU A 389 16.73 0.24 -27.19
N LEU A 390 17.80 0.45 -26.43
CA LEU A 390 17.95 -0.05 -25.07
C LEU A 390 17.44 0.93 -24.01
N GLN A 391 16.86 2.07 -24.41
CA GLN A 391 16.37 3.12 -23.50
C GLN A 391 17.42 3.57 -22.48
N ARG A 392 18.70 3.64 -22.87
CA ARG A 392 19.83 3.93 -21.97
C ARG A 392 20.22 5.40 -21.88
N ARG A 393 19.52 6.26 -22.61
CA ARG A 393 19.77 7.69 -22.63
C ARG A 393 18.46 8.47 -22.63
N GLU A 394 18.43 9.56 -21.87
CA GLU A 394 17.29 10.46 -21.85
C GLU A 394 17.11 11.11 -23.24
N LEU A 395 15.89 11.01 -23.77
CA LEU A 395 15.50 11.60 -25.04
C LEU A 395 14.68 12.87 -24.79
N ARG A 396 14.78 13.81 -25.75
CA ARG A 396 13.96 15.01 -25.71
C ARG A 396 12.48 14.64 -25.78
N THR A 397 11.70 15.17 -24.86
CA THR A 397 10.25 15.08 -24.88
C THR A 397 9.61 16.42 -24.52
N ASP A 398 8.48 16.73 -25.11
CA ASP A 398 7.70 17.92 -24.77
C ASP A 398 6.61 17.62 -23.74
N TYR A 399 6.16 16.37 -23.67
CA TYR A 399 5.19 15.90 -22.70
C TYR A 399 5.25 14.38 -22.49
N ASN A 400 4.79 13.95 -21.32
CA ASN A 400 4.48 12.56 -21.01
C ASN A 400 3.01 12.48 -20.61
N LEU A 401 2.29 11.50 -21.13
CA LEU A 401 0.91 11.21 -20.75
C LEU A 401 0.77 9.71 -20.49
N HIS A 402 0.31 9.38 -19.32
CA HIS A 402 -0.18 8.06 -18.98
C HIS A 402 -1.61 8.21 -18.46
N LEU A 403 -2.55 7.41 -18.97
CA LEU A 403 -3.94 7.40 -18.52
C LEU A 403 -4.45 5.97 -18.58
N SER A 404 -4.88 5.47 -17.44
CA SER A 404 -5.58 4.19 -17.28
C SER A 404 -6.96 4.46 -16.71
N VAL A 405 -7.98 3.87 -17.34
CA VAL A 405 -9.38 3.97 -16.89
C VAL A 405 -9.97 2.57 -16.83
N ASN A 406 -10.49 2.21 -15.67
CA ASN A 406 -11.12 0.92 -15.45
C ASN A 406 -12.52 1.10 -14.88
N LEU A 407 -13.50 0.42 -15.49
CA LEU A 407 -14.87 0.31 -15.00
C LEU A 407 -15.16 -1.16 -14.72
N SER A 408 -15.39 -1.51 -13.46
CA SER A 408 -15.65 -2.88 -13.02
C SER A 408 -17.03 -3.02 -12.43
N TYR A 409 -17.80 -3.99 -12.92
CA TYR A 409 -19.10 -4.32 -12.35
C TYR A 409 -19.13 -5.74 -11.81
N THR A 410 -19.26 -5.87 -10.51
CA THR A 410 -19.32 -7.13 -9.78
C THR A 410 -20.73 -7.40 -9.27
N PHE A 411 -21.33 -8.50 -9.69
CA PHE A 411 -22.69 -8.89 -9.31
C PHE A 411 -22.75 -10.36 -8.87
N GLY A 412 -23.87 -10.79 -8.29
CA GLY A 412 -24.10 -12.16 -7.81
C GLY A 412 -24.19 -12.22 -6.28
N SER A 413 -23.66 -13.29 -5.64
CA SER A 413 -23.74 -13.45 -4.18
C SER A 413 -23.10 -12.29 -3.43
N ILE A 414 -23.80 -11.78 -2.42
CA ILE A 414 -23.28 -10.74 -1.52
C ILE A 414 -22.37 -11.32 -0.43
N PHE A 415 -22.49 -12.61 -0.12
CA PHE A 415 -21.72 -13.25 0.94
C PHE A 415 -20.39 -13.77 0.42
N SER A 416 -19.34 -13.56 1.20
CA SER A 416 -17.94 -13.95 0.92
C SER A 416 -17.27 -14.64 2.12
N ASN A 417 -18.05 -15.39 2.93
CA ASN A 417 -17.58 -16.04 4.15
C ASN A 417 -16.68 -17.26 3.91
N VAL A 418 -16.73 -17.85 2.71
CA VAL A 418 -16.07 -19.12 2.43
C VAL A 418 -14.71 -18.87 1.78
N VAL A 419 -13.67 -19.41 2.41
CA VAL A 419 -12.31 -19.44 1.88
C VAL A 419 -12.02 -20.84 1.36
N ASN A 420 -11.55 -20.95 0.12
CA ASN A 420 -11.15 -22.23 -0.46
C ASN A 420 -9.79 -22.07 -1.18
N PRO A 421 -8.67 -22.41 -0.52
CA PRO A 421 -7.33 -22.24 -1.07
C PRO A 421 -6.92 -23.37 -2.04
N ARG A 422 -7.84 -24.33 -2.37
CA ARG A 422 -7.51 -25.43 -3.27
C ARG A 422 -7.14 -24.91 -4.65
N PHE A 423 -6.11 -25.48 -5.26
CA PHE A 423 -5.50 -25.05 -6.53
C PHE A 423 -4.87 -23.65 -6.51
N GLY A 424 -4.72 -23.03 -5.32
CA GLY A 424 -4.18 -21.69 -5.17
C GLY A 424 -5.09 -20.61 -5.75
N ASN A 425 -4.57 -19.38 -5.83
CA ASN A 425 -5.28 -18.21 -6.41
C ASN A 425 -4.88 -17.98 -7.87
N LEU A 426 -4.52 -19.05 -8.62
CA LEU A 426 -4.25 -18.93 -10.05
C LEU A 426 -5.51 -18.37 -10.73
N GLY A 427 -5.43 -17.14 -11.18
CA GLY A 427 -6.51 -16.52 -11.95
C GLY A 427 -6.80 -17.36 -13.20
N ILE A 428 -8.07 -17.61 -13.50
CA ILE A 428 -8.54 -18.41 -14.65
C ILE A 428 -8.00 -17.86 -15.98
N LEU A 429 -7.58 -16.60 -16.01
CA LEU A 429 -7.10 -15.90 -17.20
C LEU A 429 -5.57 -15.76 -17.28
N GLY A 430 -4.80 -16.39 -16.38
CA GLY A 430 -3.34 -16.51 -16.52
C GLY A 430 -2.57 -15.18 -16.51
N HIS A 431 -3.14 -14.10 -16.03
CA HIS A 431 -2.43 -12.83 -15.88
C HIS A 431 -1.71 -12.81 -14.53
N HIS A 432 -0.43 -13.16 -14.54
CA HIS A 432 0.51 -12.65 -13.55
C HIS A 432 0.69 -11.16 -13.83
N TRP A 433 0.25 -10.33 -12.92
CA TRP A 433 0.70 -8.94 -12.82
C TRP A 433 1.75 -8.95 -11.71
N ASP A 434 3.00 -8.90 -12.13
CA ASP A 434 4.13 -8.57 -11.28
C ASP A 434 4.14 -7.06 -10.99
#